data_c631c5c10ea19b01d53e97b46d52a170
#
_entry.id   c631c5c10ea19b01d53e97b46d52a170
#
_cell.length_a   1.000
_cell.length_b   1.000
_cell.length_c   1.000
_cell.angle_alpha   90.00
_cell.angle_beta   90.00
_cell.angle_gamma   90.00
#
_symmetry.space_group_name_H-M   'P 1'
#
loop_
_entity.id
_entity.type
_entity.pdbx_description
1 polymer ?
#
loop_
_entity_poly.entity_id
_entity_poly.type
_entity_poly.pdbx_seq_one_letter_code
_entity_poly.pdbx_strand_id
1 'polypeptide(L)'
;FLFGLGYYNEEGIIERSAADRISLRINSDHKVKKWLKIGQTLSLSSRTATGFNTTSAQNGLIWSAIRFHPGLPIKDSDGNYSSNQISGEFGDINNPLFEIDRLDADDRITRLLGSVSPEIAITEDLKFKANFAVDAAVRDRRSFNSQVLNQIRTTNENNANRNYDEEFSF
;
A
#
# COMPACT_ATOMS: atom_id res chain seq x y z
N PHE A 1 25.28 -19.41 2.55
CA PHE A 1 24.29 -19.02 1.54
C PHE A 1 22.89 -19.26 2.07
N LEU A 2 22.01 -18.26 1.96
CA LEU A 2 20.59 -18.33 2.31
C LEU A 2 19.79 -17.75 1.16
N PHE A 3 18.76 -18.47 0.75
CA PHE A 3 17.75 -18.02 -0.23
C PHE A 3 16.37 -18.16 0.41
N GLY A 4 15.54 -17.14 0.28
CA GLY A 4 14.17 -17.14 0.77
C GLY A 4 13.25 -16.49 -0.26
N LEU A 5 12.13 -17.13 -0.54
CA LEU A 5 11.02 -16.61 -1.31
C LEU A 5 9.77 -16.63 -0.42
N GLY A 6 9.06 -15.54 -0.35
CA GLY A 6 7.82 -15.42 0.41
C GLY A 6 6.70 -14.82 -0.42
N TYR A 7 5.52 -15.39 -0.28
CA TYR A 7 4.27 -14.82 -0.76
C TYR A 7 3.29 -14.72 0.40
N TYR A 8 2.63 -13.60 0.50
CA TYR A 8 1.62 -13.32 1.51
C TYR A 8 0.42 -12.66 0.82
N ASN A 9 -0.77 -13.12 1.16
CA ASN A 9 -2.03 -12.56 0.69
C ASN A 9 -3.01 -12.50 1.85
N GLU A 10 -3.72 -11.41 1.98
CA GLU A 10 -4.80 -11.23 2.95
C GLU A 10 -5.97 -10.47 2.33
N GLU A 11 -7.17 -10.84 2.72
CA GLU A 11 -8.40 -10.11 2.43
C GLU A 11 -8.85 -9.40 3.70
N GLY A 12 -9.23 -8.14 3.57
CA GLY A 12 -9.75 -7.35 4.68
C GLY A 12 -11.22 -7.66 4.97
N ILE A 13 -11.68 -7.29 6.17
CA ILE A 13 -13.10 -7.41 6.56
C ILE A 13 -14.01 -6.44 5.83
N ILE A 14 -13.45 -5.38 5.23
CA ILE A 14 -14.17 -4.44 4.39
C ILE A 14 -14.10 -4.97 2.96
N GLU A 15 -15.24 -5.07 2.31
CA GLU A 15 -15.35 -5.49 0.92
C GLU A 15 -14.40 -4.69 0.02
N ARG A 16 -13.76 -5.35 -0.95
CA ARG A 16 -12.75 -4.78 -1.87
C ARG A 16 -11.48 -4.27 -1.19
N SER A 17 -11.20 -4.67 0.04
CA SER A 17 -9.91 -4.43 0.68
C SER A 17 -9.07 -5.70 0.71
N ALA A 18 -7.83 -5.61 0.22
CA ALA A 18 -6.91 -6.74 0.17
C ALA A 18 -5.46 -6.24 0.21
N ALA A 19 -4.55 -7.11 0.59
CA ALA A 19 -3.12 -6.86 0.43
C ALA A 19 -2.39 -8.14 0.00
N ASP A 20 -1.49 -7.98 -0.97
CA ASP A 20 -0.56 -9.01 -1.36
C ASP A 20 0.88 -8.53 -1.26
N ARG A 21 1.78 -9.45 -0.99
CA ARG A 21 3.21 -9.18 -0.91
C ARG A 21 4.01 -10.36 -1.44
N ILE A 22 4.92 -10.06 -2.36
CA ILE A 22 5.97 -10.98 -2.78
C ILE A 22 7.29 -10.47 -2.21
N SER A 23 8.12 -11.37 -1.68
CA SER A 23 9.43 -11.03 -1.16
C SER A 23 10.48 -12.07 -1.56
N LEU A 24 11.67 -11.57 -1.91
CA LEU A 24 12.86 -12.36 -2.21
C LEU A 24 13.97 -11.91 -1.27
N ARG A 25 14.69 -12.87 -0.67
CA ARG A 25 15.87 -12.59 0.15
C ARG A 25 17.01 -13.51 -0.24
N ILE A 26 18.17 -12.93 -0.43
CA ILE A 26 19.41 -13.64 -0.75
C ILE A 26 20.50 -13.11 0.18
N ASN A 27 21.13 -14.00 0.96
CA ASN A 27 22.33 -13.67 1.73
C ASN A 27 23.41 -14.68 1.36
N SER A 28 24.60 -14.19 1.11
CA SER A 28 25.73 -15.08 0.82
C SER A 28 27.05 -14.48 1.25
N ASP A 29 27.95 -15.36 1.64
CA ASP A 29 29.33 -15.05 1.98
C ASP A 29 30.25 -15.87 1.09
N HIS A 30 31.17 -15.19 0.42
CA HIS A 30 32.12 -15.78 -0.53
C HIS A 30 33.56 -15.53 -0.09
N LYS A 31 34.36 -16.57 0.02
CA LYS A 31 35.81 -16.47 0.09
C LYS A 31 36.37 -16.42 -1.32
N VAL A 32 36.57 -15.21 -1.84
CA VAL A 32 37.05 -15.01 -3.22
C VAL A 32 38.52 -15.36 -3.32
N LYS A 33 39.29 -15.00 -2.28
CA LYS A 33 40.75 -15.32 -2.14
C LYS A 33 41.07 -15.57 -0.65
N LYS A 34 42.26 -16.05 -0.35
CA LYS A 34 42.72 -16.24 1.03
C LYS A 34 42.64 -14.95 1.85
N TRP A 35 42.85 -13.80 1.21
CA TRP A 35 42.86 -12.49 1.83
C TRP A 35 41.56 -11.68 1.61
N LEU A 36 40.59 -12.17 0.78
CA LEU A 36 39.37 -11.44 0.43
C LEU A 36 38.12 -12.29 0.66
N LYS A 37 37.24 -11.79 1.53
CA LYS A 37 35.86 -12.27 1.69
C LYS A 37 34.90 -11.19 1.27
N ILE A 38 33.78 -11.57 0.66
CA ILE A 38 32.70 -10.67 0.27
C ILE A 38 31.40 -11.26 0.83
N GLY A 39 30.79 -10.52 1.74
CA GLY A 39 29.42 -10.74 2.18
C GLY A 39 28.47 -9.92 1.32
N GLN A 40 27.33 -10.48 0.99
CA GLN A 40 26.24 -9.74 0.29
C GLN A 40 24.89 -10.10 0.85
N THR A 41 24.02 -9.09 0.92
CA THR A 41 22.63 -9.22 1.30
C THR A 41 21.78 -8.51 0.27
N LEU A 42 20.74 -9.19 -0.19
CA LEU A 42 19.73 -8.61 -1.09
C LEU A 42 18.36 -8.96 -0.55
N SER A 43 17.49 -7.98 -0.43
CA SER A 43 16.09 -8.14 -0.12
C SER A 43 15.27 -7.30 -1.08
N LEU A 44 14.41 -7.95 -1.85
CA LEU A 44 13.45 -7.30 -2.75
C LEU A 44 12.06 -7.65 -2.27
N SER A 45 11.19 -6.66 -2.15
CA SER A 45 9.79 -6.88 -1.84
C SER A 45 8.90 -5.96 -2.66
N SER A 46 7.76 -6.51 -3.10
CA SER A 46 6.68 -5.72 -3.71
C SER A 46 5.40 -6.05 -2.97
N ARG A 47 4.74 -5.02 -2.45
CA ARG A 47 3.45 -5.09 -1.77
C ARG A 47 2.44 -4.26 -2.54
N THR A 48 1.30 -4.84 -2.85
CA THR A 48 0.13 -4.11 -3.36
C THR A 48 -0.95 -4.13 -2.27
N ALA A 49 -1.56 -3.00 -1.99
CA ALA A 49 -2.70 -2.91 -1.09
C ALA A 49 -3.83 -2.18 -1.82
N THR A 50 -5.01 -2.80 -1.81
CA THR A 50 -6.27 -2.21 -2.28
C THR A 50 -7.14 -1.88 -1.08
N GLY A 51 -7.95 -0.83 -1.18
CA GLY A 51 -8.86 -0.49 -0.09
C GLY A 51 -9.10 1.00 0.07
N PHE A 52 -9.65 1.34 1.22
CA PHE A 52 -10.22 2.65 1.51
C PHE A 52 -9.49 3.34 2.64
N ASN A 53 -9.58 4.67 2.70
CA ASN A 53 -9.16 5.40 3.88
C ASN A 53 -10.12 5.09 5.04
N THR A 54 -9.63 4.37 6.03
CA THR A 54 -10.39 3.99 7.23
C THR A 54 -10.13 4.91 8.43
N THR A 55 -9.08 5.73 8.35
CA THR A 55 -8.55 6.49 9.51
C THR A 55 -8.97 7.95 9.56
N SER A 56 -9.52 8.51 8.49
CA SER A 56 -9.99 9.89 8.51
C SER A 56 -11.23 10.05 9.38
N ALA A 57 -11.18 10.93 10.36
CA ALA A 57 -12.27 11.21 11.29
C ALA A 57 -13.53 11.80 10.61
N GLN A 58 -13.39 12.41 9.43
CA GLN A 58 -14.51 13.06 8.75
C GLN A 58 -14.97 12.33 7.49
N ASN A 59 -14.04 11.64 6.79
CA ASN A 59 -14.31 11.01 5.50
C ASN A 59 -13.86 9.54 5.44
N GLY A 60 -13.53 8.94 6.59
CA GLY A 60 -13.16 7.53 6.66
C GLY A 60 -14.38 6.62 6.55
N LEU A 61 -14.24 5.51 5.85
CA LEU A 61 -15.31 4.57 5.59
C LEU A 61 -15.96 4.03 6.89
N ILE A 62 -15.14 3.65 7.89
CA ILE A 62 -15.63 3.15 9.19
C ILE A 62 -16.41 4.24 9.92
N TRP A 63 -15.90 5.48 9.89
CA TRP A 63 -16.58 6.59 10.53
C TRP A 63 -17.92 6.91 9.87
N SER A 64 -17.98 6.85 8.54
CA SER A 64 -19.23 6.99 7.79
C SER A 64 -20.23 5.89 8.14
N ALA A 65 -19.77 4.63 8.26
CA ALA A 65 -20.63 3.51 8.62
C ALA A 65 -21.23 3.64 10.03
N ILE A 66 -20.46 4.16 11.00
CA ILE A 66 -20.94 4.38 12.39
C ILE A 66 -21.97 5.52 12.46
N ARG A 67 -21.78 6.56 11.66
CA ARG A 67 -22.59 7.80 11.71
C ARG A 67 -23.75 7.81 10.73
N PHE A 68 -23.77 6.91 9.74
CA PHE A 68 -24.87 6.85 8.79
C PHE A 68 -26.18 6.49 9.50
N HIS A 69 -27.26 7.21 9.17
CA HIS A 69 -28.54 7.03 9.87
C HIS A 69 -29.15 5.67 9.56
N PRO A 70 -29.45 4.82 10.56
CA PRO A 70 -29.90 3.45 10.35
C PRO A 70 -31.32 3.35 9.77
N GLY A 71 -32.10 4.41 9.83
CA GLY A 71 -33.46 4.46 9.24
C GLY A 71 -33.48 4.80 7.76
N LEU A 72 -32.34 5.11 7.14
CA LEU A 72 -32.25 5.37 5.72
C LEU A 72 -32.03 4.05 4.94
N PRO A 73 -32.73 3.82 3.82
CA PRO A 73 -32.44 2.68 2.96
C PRO A 73 -31.07 2.83 2.32
N ILE A 74 -30.47 1.73 1.89
CA ILE A 74 -29.18 1.76 1.17
C ILE A 74 -29.33 2.53 -0.14
N LYS A 75 -30.41 2.27 -0.88
CA LYS A 75 -30.74 2.93 -2.14
C LYS A 75 -32.19 3.42 -2.10
N ASP A 76 -32.45 4.51 -2.81
CA ASP A 76 -33.79 5.06 -3.02
C ASP A 76 -34.57 4.27 -4.10
N SER A 77 -35.81 4.71 -4.39
CA SER A 77 -36.67 4.12 -5.42
C SER A 77 -36.08 4.21 -6.84
N ASP A 78 -35.21 5.14 -7.09
CA ASP A 78 -34.55 5.37 -8.38
C ASP A 78 -33.23 4.60 -8.51
N GLY A 79 -32.84 3.86 -7.47
CA GLY A 79 -31.63 3.05 -7.43
C GLY A 79 -30.35 3.82 -7.06
N ASN A 80 -30.45 5.09 -6.69
CA ASN A 80 -29.33 5.90 -6.23
C ASN A 80 -29.03 5.63 -4.76
N TYR A 81 -27.78 5.74 -4.35
CA TYR A 81 -27.40 5.61 -2.94
C TYR A 81 -28.03 6.72 -2.10
N SER A 82 -28.65 6.34 -1.00
CA SER A 82 -29.22 7.30 -0.04
C SER A 82 -28.14 8.17 0.60
N SER A 83 -28.50 9.38 0.98
CA SER A 83 -27.60 10.32 1.63
C SER A 83 -28.26 10.98 2.84
N ASN A 84 -27.51 11.11 3.93
CA ASN A 84 -27.96 11.84 5.12
C ASN A 84 -28.22 13.34 4.82
N GLN A 85 -27.61 13.86 3.75
CA GLN A 85 -27.64 15.30 3.45
C GLN A 85 -28.99 15.78 2.89
N ILE A 86 -29.85 14.87 2.43
CA ILE A 86 -31.12 15.27 1.78
C ILE A 86 -32.09 15.92 2.75
N SER A 87 -32.19 15.37 3.96
CA SER A 87 -33.18 15.89 4.94
C SER A 87 -32.68 17.05 5.77
N GLY A 88 -31.38 17.32 5.76
CA GLY A 88 -30.75 18.30 6.66
C GLY A 88 -30.78 17.90 8.14
N GLU A 89 -31.53 16.86 8.50
CA GLU A 89 -31.72 16.39 9.88
C GLU A 89 -30.66 15.38 10.32
N PHE A 90 -30.05 14.65 9.36
CA PHE A 90 -29.17 13.51 9.63
C PHE A 90 -27.69 13.80 9.39
N GLY A 91 -27.32 15.08 9.21
CA GLY A 91 -25.93 15.51 9.00
C GLY A 91 -25.46 15.31 7.56
N ASP A 92 -24.13 15.39 7.37
CA ASP A 92 -23.46 15.45 6.06
C ASP A 92 -22.66 14.19 5.70
N ILE A 93 -23.06 13.04 6.24
CA ILE A 93 -22.35 11.78 6.06
C ILE A 93 -22.76 11.08 4.76
N ASN A 94 -21.76 10.68 3.97
CA ASN A 94 -21.98 9.86 2.79
C ASN A 94 -22.35 8.41 3.17
N ASN A 95 -23.14 7.76 2.31
CA ASN A 95 -23.39 6.34 2.44
C ASN A 95 -22.07 5.55 2.30
N PRO A 96 -21.70 4.70 3.26
CA PRO A 96 -20.44 3.95 3.18
C PRO A 96 -20.37 3.02 1.97
N LEU A 97 -21.49 2.42 1.54
CA LEU A 97 -21.52 1.56 0.35
C LEU A 97 -21.34 2.37 -0.95
N PHE A 98 -21.80 3.62 -0.98
CA PHE A 98 -21.50 4.53 -2.08
C PHE A 98 -19.99 4.75 -2.22
N GLU A 99 -19.28 4.93 -1.11
CA GLU A 99 -17.82 5.13 -1.15
C GLU A 99 -17.07 3.87 -1.61
N ILE A 100 -17.55 2.69 -1.22
CA ILE A 100 -16.99 1.40 -1.66
C ILE A 100 -17.16 1.20 -3.17
N ASP A 101 -18.35 1.48 -3.71
CA ASP A 101 -18.62 1.26 -5.12
C ASP A 101 -17.96 2.30 -6.03
N ARG A 102 -17.74 3.51 -5.51
CA ARG A 102 -17.20 4.61 -6.27
C ARG A 102 -15.68 4.55 -6.43
N LEU A 103 -14.97 4.16 -5.38
CA LEU A 103 -13.51 4.22 -5.33
C LEU A 103 -12.87 2.89 -5.70
N ASP A 104 -11.98 2.94 -6.69
CA ASP A 104 -11.02 1.90 -6.98
C ASP A 104 -9.61 2.46 -6.76
N ALA A 105 -8.90 1.94 -5.78
CA ALA A 105 -7.59 2.46 -5.38
C ALA A 105 -6.62 1.33 -5.06
N ASP A 106 -5.43 1.42 -5.63
CA ASP A 106 -4.31 0.57 -5.31
C ASP A 106 -3.06 1.38 -4.90
N ASP A 107 -2.28 0.84 -3.98
CA ASP A 107 -1.03 1.41 -3.47
C ASP A 107 0.05 0.32 -3.53
N ARG A 108 0.92 0.43 -4.53
CA ARG A 108 2.03 -0.51 -4.72
C ARG A 108 3.33 0.10 -4.22
N ILE A 109 4.00 -0.63 -3.34
CA ILE A 109 5.33 -0.27 -2.84
C ILE A 109 6.30 -1.38 -3.20
N THR A 110 7.31 -1.05 -3.98
CA THR A 110 8.44 -1.94 -4.29
C THR A 110 9.68 -1.40 -3.58
N ARG A 111 10.34 -2.23 -2.75
CA ARG A 111 11.53 -1.85 -2.00
C ARG A 111 12.66 -2.82 -2.26
N LEU A 112 13.83 -2.28 -2.53
CA LEU A 112 15.10 -2.95 -2.69
C LEU A 112 16.03 -2.55 -1.55
N LEU A 113 16.47 -3.53 -0.77
CA LEU A 113 17.53 -3.38 0.22
C LEU A 113 18.70 -4.25 -0.22
N GLY A 114 19.85 -3.64 -0.40
CA GLY A 114 21.07 -4.34 -0.79
C GLY A 114 22.26 -3.92 0.05
N SER A 115 23.17 -4.85 0.36
CA SER A 115 24.45 -4.50 0.93
C SER A 115 25.56 -5.44 0.43
N VAL A 116 26.75 -4.87 0.31
CA VAL A 116 27.99 -5.59 0.01
C VAL A 116 29.03 -5.25 1.06
N SER A 117 29.59 -6.27 1.67
CA SER A 117 30.56 -6.14 2.76
C SER A 117 31.88 -6.85 2.41
N PRO A 118 32.83 -6.16 1.75
CA PRO A 118 34.17 -6.70 1.56
C PRO A 118 34.95 -6.70 2.89
N GLU A 119 35.62 -7.81 3.16
CA GLU A 119 36.58 -7.97 4.25
C GLU A 119 37.92 -8.37 3.65
N ILE A 120 38.94 -7.54 3.86
CA ILE A 120 40.31 -7.70 3.35
C ILE A 120 41.23 -8.01 4.54
N ALA A 121 41.87 -9.16 4.56
CA ALA A 121 42.95 -9.45 5.47
C ALA A 121 44.25 -8.82 4.93
N ILE A 122 44.70 -7.75 5.57
CA ILE A 122 45.94 -7.03 5.20
C ILE A 122 47.17 -7.79 5.73
N THR A 123 47.06 -8.27 6.97
CA THR A 123 48.00 -9.20 7.61
C THR A 123 47.24 -10.28 8.33
N GLU A 124 47.92 -11.21 9.04
CA GLU A 124 47.26 -12.23 9.86
C GLU A 124 46.44 -11.61 10.99
N ASP A 125 46.89 -10.49 11.55
CA ASP A 125 46.29 -9.81 12.68
C ASP A 125 45.46 -8.56 12.30
N LEU A 126 45.60 -8.06 11.07
CA LEU A 126 44.95 -6.82 10.63
C LEU A 126 43.96 -7.10 9.50
N LYS A 127 42.69 -6.77 9.73
CA LYS A 127 41.62 -6.89 8.76
C LYS A 127 40.92 -5.56 8.57
N PHE A 128 40.64 -5.23 7.31
CA PHE A 128 39.80 -4.09 6.93
C PHE A 128 38.44 -4.60 6.48
N LYS A 129 37.38 -4.04 7.04
CA LYS A 129 35.99 -4.35 6.66
C LYS A 129 35.28 -3.06 6.28
N ALA A 130 34.65 -3.04 5.13
CA ALA A 130 33.75 -1.97 4.69
C ALA A 130 32.34 -2.54 4.49
N ASN A 131 31.33 -1.69 4.54
CA ASN A 131 29.97 -2.03 4.21
C ASN A 131 29.37 -0.93 3.34
N PHE A 132 28.87 -1.32 2.19
CA PHE A 132 28.15 -0.46 1.26
C PHE A 132 26.71 -0.95 1.20
N ALA A 133 25.75 -0.08 1.46
CA ALA A 133 24.35 -0.43 1.47
C ALA A 133 23.54 0.53 0.59
N VAL A 134 22.46 0.03 0.02
CA VAL A 134 21.48 0.81 -0.71
C VAL A 134 20.08 0.44 -0.21
N ASP A 135 19.25 1.43 0.01
CA ASP A 135 17.81 1.29 0.26
C ASP A 135 17.07 2.13 -0.78
N ALA A 136 16.31 1.50 -1.62
CA ALA A 136 15.52 2.14 -2.66
C ALA A 136 14.07 1.70 -2.53
N ALA A 137 13.16 2.65 -2.51
CA ALA A 137 11.72 2.40 -2.49
C ALA A 137 11.04 3.20 -3.60
N VAL A 138 10.12 2.52 -4.29
CA VAL A 138 9.25 3.13 -5.30
C VAL A 138 7.83 2.87 -4.89
N ARG A 139 7.02 3.92 -4.84
CA ARG A 139 5.61 3.87 -4.53
C ARG A 139 4.79 4.37 -5.71
N ASP A 140 3.89 3.55 -6.21
CA ASP A 140 2.94 3.86 -7.27
C ASP A 140 1.53 3.74 -6.68
N ARG A 141 0.89 4.87 -6.49
CA ARG A 141 -0.47 4.96 -5.96
C ARG A 141 -1.41 5.38 -7.06
N ARG A 142 -2.46 4.60 -7.27
CA ARG A 142 -3.49 4.86 -8.27
C ARG A 142 -4.84 4.93 -7.59
N SER A 143 -5.67 5.84 -8.03
CA SER A 143 -7.07 5.90 -7.62
C SER A 143 -7.94 6.29 -8.80
N PHE A 144 -9.07 5.60 -8.91
CA PHE A 144 -10.10 5.87 -9.89
C PHE A 144 -11.44 6.01 -9.17
N ASN A 145 -12.09 7.14 -9.37
CA ASN A 145 -13.45 7.38 -8.91
C ASN A 145 -14.39 7.17 -10.08
N SER A 146 -15.19 6.10 -10.02
CA SER A 146 -16.17 5.81 -11.04
C SER A 146 -17.40 6.70 -10.92
N GLN A 147 -18.14 6.80 -12.01
CA GLN A 147 -19.43 7.50 -12.05
C GLN A 147 -20.50 6.66 -11.34
N VAL A 148 -20.53 6.75 -10.00
CA VAL A 148 -21.63 6.23 -9.19
C VAL A 148 -22.43 7.40 -8.67
N LEU A 149 -23.75 7.32 -8.77
CA LEU A 149 -24.63 8.39 -8.38
C LEU A 149 -25.18 8.16 -6.97
N ASN A 150 -25.33 9.25 -6.23
CA ASN A 150 -26.12 9.30 -5.01
C ASN A 150 -27.18 10.39 -5.14
N GLN A 151 -28.08 10.46 -4.17
CA GLN A 151 -29.19 11.41 -4.18
C GLN A 151 -28.78 12.89 -4.29
N ILE A 152 -27.54 13.23 -3.98
CA ILE A 152 -27.03 14.62 -4.07
C ILE A 152 -26.17 14.80 -5.30
N ARG A 153 -25.33 13.81 -5.62
CA ARG A 153 -24.44 13.83 -6.78
C ARG A 153 -25.14 13.15 -7.95
N THR A 154 -25.94 13.92 -8.67
CA THR A 154 -26.66 13.45 -9.85
C THR A 154 -25.80 13.45 -11.11
N THR A 155 -24.68 14.19 -11.10
CA THR A 155 -23.67 14.21 -12.17
C THR A 155 -22.30 14.04 -11.52
N ASN A 156 -21.63 12.93 -11.81
CA ASN A 156 -20.28 12.70 -11.37
C ASN A 156 -19.42 12.37 -12.59
N GLU A 157 -18.27 13.02 -12.70
CA GLU A 157 -17.30 12.73 -13.75
C GLU A 157 -16.33 11.65 -13.24
N ASN A 158 -15.94 10.75 -14.13
CA ASN A 158 -14.85 9.83 -13.86
C ASN A 158 -13.58 10.61 -13.59
N ASN A 159 -12.89 10.30 -12.49
CA ASN A 159 -11.64 10.94 -12.13
C ASN A 159 -10.58 9.88 -11.84
N ALA A 160 -9.42 10.00 -12.49
CA ALA A 160 -8.27 9.13 -12.28
C ALA A 160 -7.08 9.94 -11.79
N ASN A 161 -6.45 9.49 -10.70
CA ASN A 161 -5.23 10.06 -10.16
C ASN A 161 -4.14 9.00 -10.06
N ARG A 162 -2.91 9.40 -10.35
CA ARG A 162 -1.72 8.58 -10.13
C ARG A 162 -0.64 9.42 -9.49
N ASN A 163 -0.12 8.95 -8.35
CA ASN A 163 1.04 9.51 -7.68
C ASN A 163 2.18 8.51 -7.71
N TYR A 164 3.35 8.99 -8.05
CA TYR A 164 4.56 8.19 -8.15
C TYR A 164 5.65 8.86 -7.31
N ASP A 165 6.13 8.16 -6.29
CA ASP A 165 7.16 8.63 -5.36
C ASP A 165 8.36 7.69 -5.38
N GLU A 166 9.57 8.26 -5.38
CA GLU A 166 10.83 7.52 -5.30
C GLU A 166 11.65 8.00 -4.10
N GLU A 167 12.19 7.05 -3.35
CA GLU A 167 13.05 7.32 -2.21
C GLU A 167 14.33 6.48 -2.33
N PHE A 168 15.50 7.15 -2.19
CA PHE A 168 16.80 6.52 -2.24
C PHE A 168 17.66 6.96 -1.06
N SER A 169 18.35 6.00 -0.43
CA SER A 169 19.31 6.22 0.64
C SER A 169 20.54 5.32 0.45
N PHE A 170 21.73 5.85 0.76
CA PHE A 170 23.03 5.19 0.56
C PHE A 170 23.82 5.15 1.86
#